data_43d250d235fc5cbf6cb6150e281bf1f6
#
_entry.id   43d250d235fc5cbf6cb6150e281bf1f6
#
_cell.length_a   1.000
_cell.length_b   1.000
_cell.length_c   1.000
_cell.angle_alpha   90.00
_cell.angle_beta   90.00
_cell.angle_gamma   90.00
#
_symmetry.space_group_name_H-M   'P 1'
#
loop_
_entity.id
_entity.type
_entity.pdbx_description
1 polymer ?
#
loop_
_entity_poly.entity_id
_entity_poly.type
_entity_poly.pdbx_seq_one_letter_code
_entity_poly.pdbx_strand_id
1 'polypeptide(L)'
;PLLEIGSYCGKSAVYLGTAARAAGTVLFTVDHHHGSEENQAGWEHHDPEVVDPRTGRMDTLPFLRRTLEDAGLEADVIAVVGDSPTAARHWATRVGLLFIDGGHAEDVAMADYESWSPFVLPGGLLAIHDVFEDSADGGQAPFHVWQRAVAEGFTAGATTGSLRVLHRS
;
A
#
# COMPACT_ATOMS: atom_id res chain seq x y z
N PRO A 1 3.46 12.91 7.79
CA PRO A 1 2.42 12.31 6.96
C PRO A 1 2.37 10.80 7.09
N LEU A 2 1.30 10.20 6.57
CA LEU A 2 1.16 8.77 6.37
C LEU A 2 1.45 8.44 4.90
N LEU A 3 1.85 7.21 4.61
CA LEU A 3 2.11 6.73 3.26
C LEU A 3 1.51 5.34 3.07
N GLU A 4 0.84 5.14 1.95
CA GLU A 4 0.26 3.88 1.51
C GLU A 4 0.84 3.49 0.14
N ILE A 5 1.19 2.24 -0.04
CA ILE A 5 1.57 1.63 -1.31
C ILE A 5 0.50 0.61 -1.69
N GLY A 6 -0.14 0.83 -2.84
CA GLY A 6 -1.31 0.07 -3.27
C GLY A 6 -2.61 0.74 -2.83
N SER A 7 -3.15 1.62 -3.68
CA SER A 7 -4.41 2.33 -3.41
C SER A 7 -5.63 1.56 -3.88
N TYR A 8 -5.51 0.83 -4.98
CA TYR A 8 -6.63 0.22 -5.70
C TYR A 8 -7.79 1.21 -5.89
N CYS A 9 -8.99 0.87 -5.42
CA CYS A 9 -10.18 1.76 -5.46
C CYS A 9 -10.34 2.64 -4.21
N GLY A 10 -9.37 2.65 -3.28
CA GLY A 10 -9.31 3.60 -2.16
C GLY A 10 -9.94 3.14 -0.85
N LYS A 11 -10.22 1.84 -0.66
CA LYS A 11 -10.81 1.35 0.59
C LYS A 11 -9.95 1.68 1.81
N SER A 12 -8.69 1.30 1.81
CA SER A 12 -7.71 1.59 2.87
C SER A 12 -7.41 3.09 2.97
N ALA A 13 -7.35 3.80 1.83
CA ALA A 13 -7.14 5.24 1.78
C ALA A 13 -8.22 6.03 2.53
N VAL A 14 -9.48 5.55 2.59
CA VAL A 14 -10.54 6.18 3.40
C VAL A 14 -10.23 6.09 4.89
N TYR A 15 -9.79 4.94 5.38
CA TYR A 15 -9.45 4.75 6.80
C TYR A 15 -8.20 5.55 7.18
N LEU A 16 -7.14 5.43 6.39
CA LEU A 16 -5.87 6.10 6.63
C LEU A 16 -5.98 7.62 6.43
N GLY A 17 -6.72 8.08 5.43
CA GLY A 17 -7.01 9.50 5.19
C GLY A 17 -7.81 10.13 6.31
N THR A 18 -8.81 9.40 6.84
CA THR A 18 -9.58 9.85 8.01
C THR A 18 -8.67 9.98 9.24
N ALA A 19 -7.77 9.02 9.45
CA ALA A 19 -6.79 9.08 10.54
C ALA A 19 -5.79 10.23 10.34
N ALA A 20 -5.32 10.46 9.11
CA ALA A 20 -4.43 11.58 8.79
C ALA A 20 -5.09 12.93 9.09
N ARG A 21 -6.35 13.14 8.66
CA ARG A 21 -7.14 14.31 8.98
C ARG A 21 -7.25 14.54 10.48
N ALA A 22 -7.60 13.50 11.23
CA ALA A 22 -7.72 13.58 12.69
C ALA A 22 -6.39 13.94 13.39
N ALA A 23 -5.26 13.54 12.80
CA ALA A 23 -3.90 13.84 13.26
C ALA A 23 -3.35 15.17 12.73
N GLY A 24 -4.12 15.95 11.95
CA GLY A 24 -3.68 17.21 11.35
C GLY A 24 -2.57 17.07 10.32
N THR A 25 -2.56 15.94 9.60
CA THR A 25 -1.58 15.62 8.56
C THR A 25 -2.29 15.10 7.29
N VAL A 26 -1.54 14.56 6.33
CA VAL A 26 -2.06 14.01 5.08
C VAL A 26 -1.64 12.56 4.89
N LEU A 27 -2.41 11.83 4.09
CA LEU A 27 -2.02 10.55 3.52
C LEU A 27 -1.50 10.78 2.09
N PHE A 28 -0.34 10.23 1.77
CA PHE A 28 0.06 9.98 0.40
C PHE A 28 -0.28 8.52 0.06
N THR A 29 -0.92 8.29 -1.09
CA THR A 29 -1.20 6.95 -1.57
C THR A 29 -0.61 6.77 -2.97
N VAL A 30 0.25 5.77 -3.15
CA VAL A 30 1.06 5.54 -4.35
C VAL A 30 0.55 4.30 -5.07
N ASP A 31 0.16 4.45 -6.33
CA ASP A 31 -0.28 3.34 -7.18
C ASP A 31 -0.15 3.72 -8.66
N HIS A 32 0.18 2.80 -9.53
CA HIS A 32 0.12 3.02 -10.98
C HIS A 32 -1.28 2.78 -11.56
N HIS A 33 -2.19 2.21 -10.79
CA HIS A 33 -3.61 1.97 -11.10
C HIS A 33 -3.90 1.01 -12.27
N HIS A 34 -2.92 0.21 -12.67
CA HIS A 34 -3.07 -0.78 -13.74
C HIS A 34 -3.09 -2.23 -13.25
N GLY A 35 -3.12 -2.41 -11.91
CA GLY A 35 -3.10 -3.72 -11.27
C GLY A 35 -1.78 -4.48 -11.42
N SER A 36 -1.54 -5.40 -10.52
CA SER A 36 -0.44 -6.37 -10.61
C SER A 36 -0.78 -7.50 -11.60
N GLU A 37 0.11 -8.47 -11.79
CA GLU A 37 -0.10 -9.61 -12.68
C GLU A 37 -1.39 -10.39 -12.30
N GLU A 38 -1.63 -10.59 -11.03
CA GLU A 38 -2.80 -11.30 -10.48
C GLU A 38 -4.16 -10.63 -10.76
N ASN A 39 -4.15 -9.35 -11.13
CA ASN A 39 -5.36 -8.58 -11.46
C ASN A 39 -5.66 -8.59 -12.97
N GLN A 40 -4.77 -9.13 -13.81
CA GLN A 40 -4.96 -9.14 -15.26
C GLN A 40 -6.01 -10.16 -15.70
N ALA A 41 -6.54 -10.00 -16.92
CA ALA A 41 -7.53 -10.89 -17.48
C ALA A 41 -7.05 -12.36 -17.47
N GLY A 42 -7.86 -13.25 -16.89
CA GLY A 42 -7.55 -14.68 -16.75
C GLY A 42 -6.91 -15.08 -15.43
N TRP A 43 -6.64 -14.13 -14.54
CA TRP A 43 -6.13 -14.37 -13.20
C TRP A 43 -7.23 -14.26 -12.12
N GLU A 44 -6.95 -14.79 -10.94
CA GLU A 44 -7.93 -14.97 -9.85
C GLU A 44 -8.57 -13.66 -9.37
N HIS A 45 -7.79 -12.58 -9.34
CA HIS A 45 -8.22 -11.27 -8.82
C HIS A 45 -8.61 -10.29 -9.92
N HIS A 46 -8.94 -10.80 -11.13
CA HIS A 46 -9.43 -9.96 -12.22
C HIS A 46 -10.82 -9.41 -11.93
N ASP A 47 -10.94 -8.09 -11.93
CA ASP A 47 -12.22 -7.38 -11.80
C ASP A 47 -12.56 -6.64 -13.10
N PRO A 48 -13.54 -7.12 -13.89
CA PRO A 48 -13.91 -6.48 -15.15
C PRO A 48 -14.57 -5.10 -14.97
N GLU A 49 -15.06 -4.76 -13.77
CA GLU A 49 -15.69 -3.46 -13.51
C GLU A 49 -14.69 -2.30 -13.51
N VAL A 50 -13.42 -2.59 -13.23
CA VAL A 50 -12.35 -1.58 -13.23
C VAL A 50 -11.51 -1.57 -14.51
N VAL A 51 -11.95 -2.27 -15.55
CA VAL A 51 -11.29 -2.25 -16.87
C VAL A 51 -11.77 -1.06 -17.69
N ASP A 52 -10.83 -0.22 -18.16
CA ASP A 52 -11.15 0.84 -19.14
C ASP A 52 -11.51 0.19 -20.48
N PRO A 53 -12.76 0.36 -20.98
CA PRO A 53 -13.22 -0.27 -22.21
C PRO A 53 -12.50 0.22 -23.47
N ARG A 54 -11.83 1.38 -23.42
CA ARG A 54 -11.07 1.93 -24.56
C ARG A 54 -9.72 1.25 -24.72
N THR A 55 -9.08 0.89 -23.59
CA THR A 55 -7.72 0.34 -23.58
C THR A 55 -7.71 -1.16 -23.34
N GLY A 56 -8.77 -1.72 -22.76
CA GLY A 56 -8.85 -3.11 -22.30
C GLY A 56 -7.95 -3.40 -21.08
N ARG A 57 -7.45 -2.36 -20.41
CA ARG A 57 -6.56 -2.48 -19.26
C ARG A 57 -7.27 -2.02 -17.98
N MET A 58 -6.87 -2.60 -16.87
CA MET A 58 -7.31 -2.10 -15.56
C MET A 58 -6.95 -0.62 -15.39
N ASP A 59 -7.90 0.16 -14.86
CA ASP A 59 -7.71 1.56 -14.45
C ASP A 59 -8.56 1.86 -13.22
N THR A 60 -7.95 1.77 -12.06
CA THR A 60 -8.61 2.01 -10.76
C THR A 60 -8.60 3.49 -10.34
N LEU A 61 -7.84 4.36 -11.03
CA LEU A 61 -7.74 5.77 -10.66
C LEU A 61 -9.08 6.53 -10.65
N PRO A 62 -9.99 6.34 -11.64
CA PRO A 62 -11.30 6.99 -11.59
C PRO A 62 -12.15 6.55 -10.39
N PHE A 63 -11.97 5.32 -9.93
CA PHE A 63 -12.66 4.78 -8.76
C PHE A 63 -12.09 5.38 -7.47
N LEU A 64 -10.77 5.41 -7.32
CA LEU A 64 -10.12 6.08 -6.19
C LEU A 64 -10.61 7.52 -6.05
N ARG A 65 -10.63 8.29 -7.14
CA ARG A 65 -11.10 9.68 -7.12
C ARG A 65 -12.51 9.82 -6.59
N ARG A 66 -13.46 8.99 -7.07
CA ARG A 66 -14.85 8.98 -6.60
C ARG A 66 -14.93 8.60 -5.13
N THR A 67 -14.19 7.58 -4.71
CA THR A 67 -14.14 7.14 -3.31
C THR A 67 -13.70 8.28 -2.39
N LEU A 68 -12.68 9.04 -2.77
CA LEU A 68 -12.17 10.17 -1.98
C LEU A 68 -13.15 11.36 -1.97
N GLU A 69 -13.80 11.64 -3.10
CA GLU A 69 -14.85 12.66 -3.21
C GLU A 69 -16.05 12.31 -2.31
N ASP A 70 -16.59 11.10 -2.43
CA ASP A 70 -17.72 10.61 -1.64
C ASP A 70 -17.41 10.61 -0.12
N ALA A 71 -16.16 10.32 0.25
CA ALA A 71 -15.70 10.38 1.63
C ALA A 71 -15.34 11.81 2.10
N GLY A 72 -15.33 12.81 1.21
CA GLY A 72 -14.89 14.17 1.51
C GLY A 72 -13.43 14.26 1.94
N LEU A 73 -12.55 13.44 1.37
CA LEU A 73 -11.13 13.30 1.75
C LEU A 73 -10.15 13.90 0.73
N GLU A 74 -10.64 14.61 -0.29
CA GLU A 74 -9.79 15.16 -1.36
C GLU A 74 -8.70 16.15 -0.86
N ALA A 75 -8.93 16.80 0.29
CA ALA A 75 -7.94 17.69 0.90
C ALA A 75 -6.94 16.97 1.81
N ASP A 76 -7.19 15.71 2.17
CA ASP A 76 -6.42 14.97 3.17
C ASP A 76 -5.65 13.77 2.56
N VAL A 77 -6.03 13.35 1.34
CA VAL A 77 -5.39 12.25 0.62
C VAL A 77 -4.82 12.75 -0.70
N ILE A 78 -3.53 12.52 -0.90
CA ILE A 78 -2.78 12.92 -2.09
C ILE A 78 -2.42 11.67 -2.87
N ALA A 79 -3.06 11.47 -4.03
CA ALA A 79 -2.75 10.36 -4.92
C ALA A 79 -1.46 10.66 -5.74
N VAL A 80 -0.50 9.78 -5.65
CA VAL A 80 0.73 9.76 -6.45
C VAL A 80 0.61 8.64 -7.47
N VAL A 81 0.35 9.01 -8.71
CA VAL A 81 0.11 8.04 -9.79
C VAL A 81 1.43 7.68 -10.45
N GLY A 82 1.86 6.44 -10.31
CA GLY A 82 3.09 5.94 -10.90
C GLY A 82 3.64 4.69 -10.24
N ASP A 83 4.72 4.18 -10.81
CA ASP A 83 5.49 3.07 -10.28
C ASP A 83 6.09 3.41 -8.91
N SER A 84 5.84 2.56 -7.93
CA SER A 84 6.17 2.80 -6.53
C SER A 84 7.68 2.98 -6.28
N PRO A 85 8.58 2.09 -6.73
CA PRO A 85 10.01 2.30 -6.60
C PRO A 85 10.52 3.55 -7.35
N THR A 86 9.90 3.92 -8.48
CA THR A 86 10.24 5.13 -9.21
C THR A 86 9.88 6.39 -8.41
N ALA A 87 8.72 6.42 -7.79
CA ALA A 87 8.31 7.52 -6.92
C ALA A 87 9.25 7.65 -5.70
N ALA A 88 9.64 6.53 -5.11
CA ALA A 88 10.54 6.49 -3.95
C ALA A 88 11.91 7.11 -4.23
N ARG A 89 12.46 6.93 -5.44
CA ARG A 89 13.78 7.52 -5.82
C ARG A 89 13.82 9.06 -5.76
N HIS A 90 12.66 9.68 -5.83
CA HIS A 90 12.51 11.14 -5.80
C HIS A 90 11.81 11.63 -4.54
N TRP A 91 11.60 10.76 -3.55
CA TRP A 91 10.96 11.05 -2.29
C TRP A 91 11.97 11.54 -1.25
N ALA A 92 11.58 12.52 -0.43
CA ALA A 92 12.45 13.07 0.62
C ALA A 92 11.76 13.22 1.97
N THR A 93 10.44 13.01 2.04
CA THR A 93 9.65 13.25 3.25
C THR A 93 9.65 12.03 4.16
N ARG A 94 9.98 12.21 5.44
CA ARG A 94 9.82 11.16 6.45
C ARG A 94 8.35 10.93 6.76
N VAL A 95 7.97 9.69 7.04
CA VAL A 95 6.59 9.27 7.31
C VAL A 95 6.44 8.67 8.70
N GLY A 96 5.31 8.96 9.35
CA GLY A 96 4.97 8.38 10.65
C GLY A 96 4.39 6.97 10.54
N LEU A 97 3.79 6.65 9.40
CA LEU A 97 3.28 5.31 9.07
C LEU A 97 3.54 5.03 7.60
N LEU A 98 4.03 3.84 7.31
CA LEU A 98 4.08 3.22 5.99
C LEU A 98 3.15 2.00 5.99
N PHE A 99 2.17 1.97 5.08
CA PHE A 99 1.30 0.83 4.85
C PHE A 99 1.62 0.22 3.49
N ILE A 100 1.97 -1.06 3.44
CA ILE A 100 2.26 -1.82 2.21
C ILE A 100 1.13 -2.80 1.96
N ASP A 101 0.43 -2.60 0.85
CA ASP A 101 -0.72 -3.38 0.36
C ASP A 101 -0.70 -3.41 -1.18
N GLY A 102 0.50 -3.54 -1.76
CA GLY A 102 0.75 -3.55 -3.20
C GLY A 102 0.70 -4.94 -3.81
N GLY A 103 1.41 -5.14 -4.93
CA GLY A 103 1.46 -6.44 -5.60
C GLY A 103 2.16 -7.53 -4.78
N HIS A 104 1.68 -8.78 -4.93
CA HIS A 104 2.12 -9.93 -4.13
C HIS A 104 3.22 -10.77 -4.81
N ALA A 105 3.75 -10.36 -5.96
CA ALA A 105 4.96 -10.96 -6.51
C ALA A 105 6.16 -10.65 -5.61
N GLU A 106 7.05 -11.62 -5.41
CA GLU A 106 8.16 -11.53 -4.44
C GLU A 106 9.06 -10.31 -4.68
N ASP A 107 9.43 -10.08 -5.92
CA ASP A 107 10.28 -8.96 -6.33
C ASP A 107 9.58 -7.61 -6.17
N VAL A 108 8.27 -7.54 -6.42
CA VAL A 108 7.46 -6.33 -6.28
C VAL A 108 7.31 -5.95 -4.80
N ALA A 109 6.85 -6.90 -3.97
CA ALA A 109 6.65 -6.64 -2.55
C ALA A 109 7.97 -6.26 -1.84
N MET A 110 9.07 -6.92 -2.20
CA MET A 110 10.38 -6.61 -1.63
C MET A 110 10.89 -5.25 -2.12
N ALA A 111 10.69 -4.89 -3.39
CA ALA A 111 11.07 -3.59 -3.93
C ALA A 111 10.30 -2.45 -3.26
N ASP A 112 9.02 -2.62 -2.97
CA ASP A 112 8.23 -1.65 -2.21
C ASP A 112 8.80 -1.45 -0.81
N TYR A 113 9.04 -2.53 -0.09
CA TYR A 113 9.63 -2.45 1.25
C TYR A 113 11.01 -1.76 1.24
N GLU A 114 11.93 -2.20 0.40
CA GLU A 114 13.29 -1.67 0.33
C GLU A 114 13.32 -0.19 -0.08
N SER A 115 12.39 0.21 -0.96
CA SER A 115 12.30 1.59 -1.43
C SER A 115 11.73 2.54 -0.39
N TRP A 116 10.78 2.11 0.43
CA TRP A 116 10.02 3.00 1.29
C TRP A 116 10.31 2.88 2.78
N SER A 117 10.75 1.72 3.28
CA SER A 117 11.07 1.53 4.70
C SER A 117 12.11 2.52 5.25
N PRO A 118 13.11 3.01 4.46
CA PRO A 118 14.05 4.01 4.95
C PRO A 118 13.41 5.34 5.37
N PHE A 119 12.23 5.66 4.84
CA PHE A 119 11.53 6.92 5.15
C PHE A 119 10.67 6.85 6.41
N VAL A 120 10.43 5.69 6.99
CA VAL A 120 9.71 5.57 8.27
C VAL A 120 10.52 6.26 9.36
N LEU A 121 9.89 7.12 10.17
CA LEU A 121 10.53 7.80 11.29
C LEU A 121 10.92 6.80 12.39
N PRO A 122 11.97 7.06 13.19
CA PRO A 122 12.14 6.40 14.49
C PRO A 122 10.87 6.57 15.33
N GLY A 123 10.38 5.48 15.91
CA GLY A 123 9.06 5.44 16.59
C GLY A 123 7.86 5.36 15.65
N GLY A 124 8.06 5.44 14.35
CA GLY A 124 7.01 5.28 13.34
C GLY A 124 6.57 3.83 13.15
N LEU A 125 5.54 3.64 12.35
CA LEU A 125 4.89 2.36 12.10
C LEU A 125 5.14 1.87 10.67
N LEU A 126 5.34 0.56 10.54
CA LEU A 126 5.25 -0.18 9.29
C LEU A 126 4.08 -1.16 9.42
N ALA A 127 3.11 -1.06 8.53
CA ALA A 127 1.99 -1.98 8.45
C ALA A 127 2.07 -2.74 7.12
N ILE A 128 1.92 -4.07 7.16
CA ILE A 128 2.00 -4.96 5.99
C ILE A 128 0.73 -5.79 5.96
N HIS A 129 0.01 -5.74 4.85
CA HIS A 129 -1.19 -6.53 4.61
C HIS A 129 -0.84 -7.89 4.00
N ASP A 130 -1.79 -8.83 4.04
CA ASP A 130 -1.72 -10.18 3.47
C ASP A 130 -0.51 -11.01 3.90
N VAL A 131 -0.09 -10.84 5.17
CA VAL A 131 0.96 -11.64 5.77
C VAL A 131 0.39 -12.98 6.25
N PHE A 132 0.66 -14.03 5.50
CA PHE A 132 0.29 -15.41 5.82
C PHE A 132 1.56 -16.21 6.15
N GLU A 133 1.60 -16.80 7.35
CA GLU A 133 2.76 -17.62 7.79
C GLU A 133 2.75 -19.01 7.14
N ASP A 134 1.55 -19.53 6.85
CA ASP A 134 1.38 -20.79 6.11
C ASP A 134 1.08 -20.50 4.65
N SER A 135 1.84 -21.12 3.75
CA SER A 135 1.64 -21.01 2.30
C SER A 135 0.32 -21.60 1.80
N ALA A 136 -0.37 -22.40 2.63
CA ALA A 136 -1.71 -22.89 2.35
C ALA A 136 -2.79 -21.80 2.51
N ASP A 137 -2.50 -20.74 3.29
CA ASP A 137 -3.44 -19.65 3.58
C ASP A 137 -3.33 -18.49 2.58
N GLY A 138 -2.18 -18.35 1.88
CA GLY A 138 -1.98 -17.27 0.92
C GLY A 138 -0.54 -17.11 0.43
N GLY A 139 -0.33 -16.05 -0.37
CA GLY A 139 0.98 -15.71 -0.94
C GLY A 139 2.02 -15.40 0.14
N GLN A 140 3.28 -15.75 -0.13
CA GLN A 140 4.35 -15.68 0.87
C GLN A 140 5.17 -14.38 0.80
N ALA A 141 5.06 -13.60 -0.27
CA ALA A 141 5.87 -12.40 -0.43
C ALA A 141 5.70 -11.38 0.72
N PRO A 142 4.47 -11.02 1.17
CA PRO A 142 4.32 -10.13 2.32
C PRO A 142 4.87 -10.72 3.63
N PHE A 143 4.85 -12.05 3.80
CA PHE A 143 5.48 -12.71 4.95
C PHE A 143 7.00 -12.58 4.92
N HIS A 144 7.63 -12.74 3.77
CA HIS A 144 9.07 -12.52 3.61
C HIS A 144 9.46 -11.06 3.87
N VAL A 145 8.64 -10.10 3.42
CA VAL A 145 8.81 -8.67 3.75
C VAL A 145 8.74 -8.46 5.26
N TRP A 146 7.77 -9.05 5.95
CA TRP A 146 7.67 -8.98 7.41
C TRP A 146 8.92 -9.55 8.10
N GLN A 147 9.39 -10.74 7.68
CA GLN A 147 10.62 -11.34 8.22
C GLN A 147 11.83 -10.44 8.01
N ARG A 148 11.95 -9.84 6.82
CA ARG A 148 13.03 -8.91 6.48
C ARG A 148 13.00 -7.68 7.38
N ALA A 149 11.82 -7.08 7.57
CA ALA A 149 11.65 -5.92 8.44
C ALA A 149 12.07 -6.20 9.88
N VAL A 150 11.69 -7.36 10.43
CA VAL A 150 12.11 -7.79 11.77
C VAL A 150 13.63 -7.96 11.84
N ALA A 151 14.26 -8.58 10.84
CA ALA A 151 15.69 -8.76 10.77
C ALA A 151 16.46 -7.42 10.66
N GLU A 152 15.84 -6.38 10.11
CA GLU A 152 16.38 -5.03 9.96
C GLU A 152 16.08 -4.10 11.15
N GLY A 153 15.49 -4.62 12.23
CA GLY A 153 15.32 -3.92 13.49
C GLY A 153 13.96 -3.30 13.72
N PHE A 154 12.95 -3.59 12.88
CA PHE A 154 11.57 -3.31 13.25
C PHE A 154 11.11 -4.29 14.32
N THR A 155 10.42 -3.79 15.33
CA THR A 155 9.86 -4.61 16.41
C THR A 155 8.42 -4.97 16.12
N ALA A 156 8.08 -6.25 16.15
CA ALA A 156 6.71 -6.72 15.96
C ALA A 156 5.76 -6.12 17.00
N GLY A 157 4.63 -5.63 16.54
CA GLY A 157 3.57 -5.02 17.33
C GLY A 157 2.24 -5.76 17.17
N ALA A 158 1.17 -5.03 16.82
CA ALA A 158 -0.17 -5.58 16.70
C ALA A 158 -0.32 -6.50 15.48
N THR A 159 -1.16 -7.54 15.64
CA THR A 159 -1.58 -8.46 14.58
C THR A 159 -3.10 -8.53 14.55
N THR A 160 -3.70 -8.40 13.36
CA THR A 160 -5.15 -8.55 13.15
C THR A 160 -5.39 -9.23 11.81
N GLY A 161 -5.86 -10.47 11.81
CA GLY A 161 -5.98 -11.27 10.60
C GLY A 161 -4.62 -11.40 9.90
N SER A 162 -4.59 -11.05 8.61
CA SER A 162 -3.35 -11.02 7.81
C SER A 162 -2.54 -9.72 7.95
N LEU A 163 -3.04 -8.71 8.67
CA LEU A 163 -2.33 -7.45 8.91
C LEU A 163 -1.28 -7.62 10.01
N ARG A 164 -0.06 -7.17 9.75
CA ARG A 164 1.03 -7.05 10.74
C ARG A 164 1.46 -5.60 10.87
N VAL A 165 1.55 -5.14 12.11
CA VAL A 165 2.08 -3.79 12.41
C VAL A 165 3.38 -3.93 13.18
N LEU A 166 4.40 -3.20 12.74
CA LEU A 166 5.73 -3.17 13.36
C LEU A 166 6.08 -1.73 13.73
N HIS A 167 6.93 -1.59 14.74
CA HIS A 167 7.47 -0.30 15.19
C HIS A 167 8.93 -0.16 14.74
N ARG A 168 9.28 0.99 14.20
CA ARG A 168 10.68 1.33 13.95
C ARG A 168 11.34 1.77 15.25
N SER A 169 12.39 1.08 15.66
CA SER A 169 13.24 1.46 16.82
C SER A 169 14.00 2.76 16.57
#